data_b0a3ac5514bcf81cef45beda222df52d
#
_entry.id   b0a3ac5514bcf81cef45beda222df52d
#
_cell.length_a   1.000
_cell.length_b   1.000
_cell.length_c   1.000
_cell.angle_alpha   90.00
_cell.angle_beta   90.00
_cell.angle_gamma   90.00
#
_symmetry.space_group_name_H-M   'P 1'
#
loop_
_entity.id
_entity.type
_entity.pdbx_description
1 polymer ?
#
loop_
_entity_poly.entity_id
_entity_poly.type
_entity_poly.pdbx_seq_one_letter_code
_entity_poly.pdbx_strand_id
1 'polypeptide(L)'
;MNVWNDFAKPVVVLGSICVLTGALLAVTHSVTQPMIDANAIATANAARAELLPEADTFTENTSVAVDGVTEIYVADNGAGVVITAEAGGYGGPVPVMVALNADGVISAVKFLDNSETPGLGQKIKDEAFSSQFAGKPASELTLGTDITAIAGVTISSRAATTAVNYALEAYAIVNGAEQTAELTEEEVLAAVLPDGGALTPVETDAAGVTAAYEAENGGMVIQVEGVGYHDKPMIAIGGFDAQGVITGVWTNGMNEGEPVREALTGFDFGAGAVGSTDLSGVDGVAGATGSSDLMKQTIQMALDAYQ
;
A
#
# COMPACT_ATOMS: atom_id res chain seq x y z
N MET A 1 -29.09 -52.66 26.16
CA MET A 1 -28.46 -51.36 25.90
C MET A 1 -29.60 -50.36 25.70
N ASN A 2 -29.70 -49.36 26.54
CA ASN A 2 -30.82 -48.40 26.48
C ASN A 2 -30.37 -47.16 25.67
N VAL A 3 -30.58 -47.26 24.35
CA VAL A 3 -30.12 -46.24 23.38
C VAL A 3 -30.46 -44.81 23.79
N TRP A 4 -31.58 -44.61 24.47
CA TRP A 4 -32.00 -43.32 25.00
C TRP A 4 -31.05 -42.78 26.09
N ASN A 5 -30.75 -43.58 27.08
CA ASN A 5 -29.91 -43.16 28.20
C ASN A 5 -28.42 -43.08 27.82
N ASP A 6 -27.97 -43.98 26.93
CA ASP A 6 -26.55 -44.15 26.63
C ASP A 6 -26.08 -43.16 25.54
N PHE A 7 -26.98 -42.75 24.62
CA PHE A 7 -26.61 -41.87 23.48
C PHE A 7 -27.51 -40.65 23.29
N ALA A 8 -28.85 -40.85 23.26
CA ALA A 8 -29.74 -39.74 22.90
C ALA A 8 -29.82 -38.64 23.98
N LYS A 9 -29.87 -39.01 25.24
CA LYS A 9 -29.97 -38.07 26.38
C LYS A 9 -28.72 -37.18 26.51
N PRO A 10 -27.47 -37.66 26.44
CA PRO A 10 -26.29 -36.81 26.45
C PRO A 10 -26.24 -35.84 25.25
N VAL A 11 -26.63 -36.30 24.06
CA VAL A 11 -26.67 -35.45 22.84
C VAL A 11 -27.70 -34.33 22.98
N VAL A 12 -28.91 -34.64 23.46
CA VAL A 12 -29.97 -33.61 23.67
C VAL A 12 -29.54 -32.60 24.74
N VAL A 13 -28.95 -33.06 25.85
CA VAL A 13 -28.48 -32.19 26.93
C VAL A 13 -27.36 -31.27 26.41
N LEU A 14 -26.38 -31.83 25.72
CA LEU A 14 -25.29 -31.02 25.16
C LEU A 14 -25.79 -30.05 24.12
N GLY A 15 -26.66 -30.48 23.19
CA GLY A 15 -27.29 -29.60 22.20
C GLY A 15 -28.07 -28.46 22.82
N SER A 16 -28.83 -28.76 23.89
CA SER A 16 -29.60 -27.74 24.65
C SER A 16 -28.68 -26.70 25.30
N ILE A 17 -27.57 -27.13 25.88
CA ILE A 17 -26.57 -26.24 26.47
C ILE A 17 -25.95 -25.33 25.38
N CYS A 18 -25.55 -25.91 24.24
CA CYS A 18 -24.99 -25.16 23.12
C CYS A 18 -25.96 -24.12 22.57
N VAL A 19 -27.23 -24.47 22.40
CA VAL A 19 -28.27 -23.53 21.92
C VAL A 19 -28.49 -22.40 22.93
N LEU A 20 -28.62 -22.74 24.23
CA LEU A 20 -28.82 -21.75 25.28
C LEU A 20 -27.62 -20.79 25.41
N THR A 21 -26.40 -21.31 25.41
CA THR A 21 -25.20 -20.46 25.50
C THR A 21 -25.01 -19.64 24.25
N GLY A 22 -25.26 -20.20 23.06
CA GLY A 22 -25.20 -19.45 21.79
C GLY A 22 -26.23 -18.33 21.71
N ALA A 23 -27.47 -18.60 22.17
CA ALA A 23 -28.51 -17.58 22.24
C ALA A 23 -28.15 -16.47 23.24
N LEU A 24 -27.62 -16.83 24.41
CA LEU A 24 -27.20 -15.85 25.42
C LEU A 24 -26.07 -14.97 24.91
N LEU A 25 -25.07 -15.57 24.25
CA LEU A 25 -23.97 -14.82 23.60
C LEU A 25 -24.49 -13.87 22.51
N ALA A 26 -25.38 -14.36 21.64
CA ALA A 26 -25.96 -13.54 20.58
C ALA A 26 -26.72 -12.33 21.12
N VAL A 27 -27.53 -12.52 22.16
CA VAL A 27 -28.25 -11.44 22.83
C VAL A 27 -27.28 -10.47 23.49
N THR A 28 -26.28 -10.95 24.20
CA THR A 28 -25.26 -10.09 24.84
C THR A 28 -24.53 -9.28 23.78
N HIS A 29 -24.08 -9.92 22.69
CA HIS A 29 -23.39 -9.25 21.58
C HIS A 29 -24.26 -8.17 20.93
N SER A 30 -25.53 -8.47 20.65
CA SER A 30 -26.44 -7.50 20.01
C SER A 30 -26.73 -6.27 20.88
N VAL A 31 -26.65 -6.40 22.21
CA VAL A 31 -26.85 -5.28 23.14
C VAL A 31 -25.56 -4.51 23.38
N THR A 32 -24.41 -5.19 23.46
CA THR A 32 -23.14 -4.54 23.80
C THR A 32 -22.41 -3.96 22.58
N GLN A 33 -22.58 -4.55 21.39
CA GLN A 33 -21.89 -4.09 20.17
C GLN A 33 -22.17 -2.62 19.84
N PRO A 34 -23.42 -2.13 19.83
CA PRO A 34 -23.69 -0.71 19.57
C PRO A 34 -23.03 0.25 20.57
N MET A 35 -22.89 -0.18 21.83
CA MET A 35 -22.21 0.63 22.85
C MET A 35 -20.69 0.62 22.66
N ILE A 36 -20.12 -0.50 22.24
CA ILE A 36 -18.70 -0.62 21.92
C ILE A 36 -18.39 0.27 20.73
N ASP A 37 -19.19 0.19 19.67
CA ASP A 37 -19.01 0.98 18.46
C ASP A 37 -19.15 2.49 18.74
N ALA A 38 -20.16 2.89 19.51
CA ALA A 38 -20.33 4.29 19.92
C ALA A 38 -19.15 4.81 20.76
N ASN A 39 -18.64 4.01 21.69
CA ASN A 39 -17.48 4.38 22.49
C ASN A 39 -16.20 4.44 21.63
N ALA A 40 -16.02 3.53 20.67
CA ALA A 40 -14.88 3.55 19.75
C ALA A 40 -14.90 4.83 18.90
N ILE A 41 -16.05 5.19 18.32
CA ILE A 41 -16.23 6.43 17.57
C ILE A 41 -15.96 7.66 18.44
N ALA A 42 -16.50 7.70 19.67
CA ALA A 42 -16.28 8.82 20.59
C ALA A 42 -14.79 8.97 20.96
N THR A 43 -14.10 7.85 21.21
CA THR A 43 -12.66 7.85 21.52
C THR A 43 -11.83 8.31 20.32
N ALA A 44 -12.18 7.84 19.12
CA ALA A 44 -11.50 8.26 17.88
C ALA A 44 -11.72 9.76 17.60
N ASN A 45 -12.96 10.27 17.79
CA ASN A 45 -13.25 11.69 17.63
C ASN A 45 -12.52 12.55 18.67
N ALA A 46 -12.41 12.09 19.91
CA ALA A 46 -11.63 12.78 20.94
C ALA A 46 -10.14 12.83 20.57
N ALA A 47 -9.58 11.75 20.02
CA ALA A 47 -8.21 11.72 19.53
C ALA A 47 -7.98 12.66 18.34
N ARG A 48 -8.94 12.74 17.40
CA ARG A 48 -8.89 13.68 16.26
C ARG A 48 -8.92 15.13 16.74
N ALA A 49 -9.82 15.46 17.68
CA ALA A 49 -9.92 16.79 18.28
C ALA A 49 -8.67 17.18 19.10
N GLU A 50 -7.97 16.23 19.71
CA GLU A 50 -6.68 16.47 20.37
C GLU A 50 -5.59 16.84 19.35
N LEU A 51 -5.57 16.18 18.17
CA LEU A 51 -4.57 16.39 17.13
C LEU A 51 -4.84 17.63 16.28
N LEU A 52 -6.11 18.00 16.10
CA LEU A 52 -6.55 19.19 15.36
C LEU A 52 -7.59 19.98 16.20
N PRO A 53 -7.14 20.72 17.23
CA PRO A 53 -8.04 21.40 18.16
C PRO A 53 -8.90 22.52 17.54
N GLU A 54 -8.51 22.99 16.35
CA GLU A 54 -9.23 24.04 15.62
C GLU A 54 -10.43 23.49 14.83
N ALA A 55 -10.59 22.16 14.75
CA ALA A 55 -11.71 21.51 14.06
C ALA A 55 -12.95 21.44 14.97
N ASP A 56 -14.11 21.77 14.42
CA ASP A 56 -15.40 21.68 15.13
C ASP A 56 -15.94 20.23 15.10
N THR A 57 -16.13 19.70 13.89
CA THR A 57 -16.62 18.36 13.59
C THR A 57 -15.86 17.77 12.40
N PHE A 58 -15.98 16.45 12.25
CA PHE A 58 -15.26 15.74 11.18
C PHE A 58 -16.24 14.91 10.36
N THR A 59 -16.11 15.00 9.03
CA THR A 59 -16.80 14.14 8.07
C THR A 59 -15.81 13.18 7.44
N GLU A 60 -16.18 11.89 7.38
CA GLU A 60 -15.37 10.86 6.76
C GLU A 60 -15.35 11.04 5.23
N ASN A 61 -14.16 11.00 4.65
CA ASN A 61 -13.96 11.01 3.21
C ASN A 61 -13.61 9.59 2.73
N THR A 62 -14.53 8.98 2.00
CA THR A 62 -14.38 7.62 1.43
C THR A 62 -14.06 7.63 -0.07
N SER A 63 -13.85 8.79 -0.66
CA SER A 63 -13.59 8.93 -2.11
C SER A 63 -12.12 8.77 -2.49
N VAL A 64 -11.22 8.80 -1.51
CA VAL A 64 -9.77 8.68 -1.71
C VAL A 64 -9.32 7.32 -1.19
N ALA A 65 -8.62 6.56 -2.02
CA ALA A 65 -8.00 5.30 -1.65
C ALA A 65 -6.48 5.42 -1.88
N VAL A 66 -5.71 5.20 -0.83
CA VAL A 66 -4.24 5.15 -0.85
C VAL A 66 -3.82 3.92 -0.06
N ASP A 67 -2.83 3.19 -0.55
CA ASP A 67 -2.29 2.02 0.13
C ASP A 67 -1.83 2.40 1.55
N GLY A 68 -2.19 1.55 2.51
CA GLY A 68 -1.88 1.79 3.92
C GLY A 68 -2.74 2.84 4.61
N VAL A 69 -3.59 3.59 3.91
CA VAL A 69 -4.55 4.52 4.54
C VAL A 69 -5.82 3.78 4.91
N THR A 70 -6.24 3.91 6.15
CA THR A 70 -7.43 3.23 6.69
C THR A 70 -8.63 4.16 6.88
N GLU A 71 -8.39 5.43 7.21
CA GLU A 71 -9.45 6.41 7.46
C GLU A 71 -8.98 7.82 7.08
N ILE A 72 -9.88 8.61 6.49
CA ILE A 72 -9.67 10.02 6.19
C ILE A 72 -10.85 10.82 6.74
N TYR A 73 -10.57 11.79 7.60
CA TYR A 73 -11.57 12.66 8.20
C TYR A 73 -11.23 14.12 7.92
N VAL A 74 -12.15 14.81 7.25
CA VAL A 74 -12.02 16.24 6.92
C VAL A 74 -12.76 17.05 7.97
N ALA A 75 -12.14 18.12 8.47
CA ALA A 75 -12.78 19.05 9.37
C ALA A 75 -13.83 19.89 8.63
N ASP A 76 -15.08 19.90 9.13
CA ASP A 76 -16.21 20.55 8.46
C ASP A 76 -16.06 22.07 8.37
N ASN A 77 -15.30 22.66 9.29
CA ASN A 77 -14.96 24.08 9.27
C ASN A 77 -13.74 24.44 8.42
N GLY A 78 -13.15 23.46 7.70
CA GLY A 78 -11.98 23.67 6.85
C GLY A 78 -10.66 23.81 7.62
N ALA A 79 -10.60 23.49 8.93
CA ALA A 79 -9.38 23.62 9.72
C ALA A 79 -8.27 22.65 9.26
N GLY A 80 -8.63 21.55 8.57
CA GLY A 80 -7.67 20.58 8.05
C GLY A 80 -8.24 19.18 7.94
N VAL A 81 -7.35 18.19 7.98
CA VAL A 81 -7.68 16.77 7.78
C VAL A 81 -6.96 15.92 8.83
N VAL A 82 -7.59 14.87 9.31
CA VAL A 82 -6.94 13.83 10.12
C VAL A 82 -7.02 12.51 9.38
N ILE A 83 -5.86 11.93 9.10
CA ILE A 83 -5.71 10.71 8.31
C ILE A 83 -5.10 9.63 9.17
N THR A 84 -5.71 8.46 9.16
CA THR A 84 -5.17 7.25 9.80
C THR A 84 -4.55 6.37 8.72
N ALA A 85 -3.28 6.03 8.90
CA ALA A 85 -2.56 5.15 7.98
C ALA A 85 -1.70 4.16 8.76
N GLU A 86 -1.28 3.07 8.11
CA GLU A 86 -0.42 2.05 8.71
C GLU A 86 0.60 1.51 7.72
N ALA A 87 1.75 1.11 8.22
CA ALA A 87 2.77 0.41 7.42
C ALA A 87 3.35 -0.77 8.22
N GLY A 88 3.94 -1.74 7.51
CA GLY A 88 4.49 -2.95 8.11
C GLY A 88 5.73 -2.66 8.97
N GLY A 89 5.64 -2.90 10.29
CA GLY A 89 6.74 -2.81 11.23
C GLY A 89 7.41 -4.15 11.52
N TYR A 90 8.16 -4.22 12.63
CA TYR A 90 8.83 -5.45 13.05
C TYR A 90 7.87 -6.46 13.70
N GLY A 91 6.97 -5.98 14.55
CA GLY A 91 5.99 -6.81 15.28
C GLY A 91 4.62 -6.90 14.60
N GLY A 92 4.39 -6.15 13.53
CA GLY A 92 3.12 -6.05 12.83
C GLY A 92 2.87 -4.63 12.30
N PRO A 93 1.65 -4.30 11.89
CA PRO A 93 1.33 -2.96 11.42
C PRO A 93 1.60 -1.89 12.49
N VAL A 94 2.08 -0.73 12.04
CA VAL A 94 2.30 0.47 12.85
C VAL A 94 1.29 1.53 12.41
N PRO A 95 0.10 1.58 13.05
CA PRO A 95 -0.90 2.57 12.72
C PRO A 95 -0.57 3.94 13.34
N VAL A 96 -0.88 5.00 12.58
CA VAL A 96 -0.64 6.39 12.94
C VAL A 96 -1.81 7.27 12.56
N MET A 97 -2.18 8.20 13.40
CA MET A 97 -3.02 9.35 13.05
C MET A 97 -2.14 10.54 12.75
N VAL A 98 -2.34 11.18 11.61
CA VAL A 98 -1.65 12.39 11.17
C VAL A 98 -2.68 13.50 10.99
N ALA A 99 -2.52 14.58 11.71
CA ALA A 99 -3.32 15.78 11.54
C ALA A 99 -2.56 16.81 10.70
N LEU A 100 -3.18 17.28 9.63
CA LEU A 100 -2.67 18.36 8.79
C LEU A 100 -3.64 19.54 8.86
N ASN A 101 -3.11 20.74 8.99
CA ASN A 101 -3.90 21.96 8.95
C ASN A 101 -4.26 22.34 7.49
N ALA A 102 -5.05 23.41 7.32
CA ALA A 102 -5.48 23.92 6.02
C ALA A 102 -4.31 24.35 5.11
N ASP A 103 -3.17 24.71 5.70
CA ASP A 103 -1.96 25.13 4.97
C ASP A 103 -1.10 23.94 4.51
N GLY A 104 -1.50 22.71 4.80
CA GLY A 104 -0.73 21.51 4.46
C GLY A 104 0.48 21.29 5.36
N VAL A 105 0.42 21.74 6.61
CA VAL A 105 1.48 21.50 7.59
C VAL A 105 1.00 20.47 8.60
N ILE A 106 1.85 19.51 8.92
CA ILE A 106 1.56 18.52 9.97
C ILE A 106 1.43 19.23 11.32
N SER A 107 0.22 19.24 11.88
CA SER A 107 -0.05 19.81 13.19
C SER A 107 0.44 18.89 14.30
N ALA A 108 0.11 17.59 14.18
CA ALA A 108 0.51 16.58 15.14
C ALA A 108 0.45 15.18 14.55
N VAL A 109 1.19 14.25 15.16
CA VAL A 109 1.20 12.82 14.81
C VAL A 109 1.00 12.01 16.09
N LYS A 110 0.14 11.00 16.05
CA LYS A 110 -0.13 10.09 17.16
C LYS A 110 -0.05 8.65 16.70
N PHE A 111 0.99 7.93 17.14
CA PHE A 111 1.09 6.50 16.90
C PHE A 111 0.12 5.74 17.78
N LEU A 112 -0.73 4.92 17.17
CA LEU A 112 -1.76 4.16 17.84
C LEU A 112 -1.19 2.86 18.46
N ASP A 113 -2.07 2.05 19.06
CA ASP A 113 -1.66 0.78 19.62
C ASP A 113 -1.17 -0.18 18.52
N ASN A 114 -0.02 -0.78 18.75
CA ASN A 114 0.67 -1.65 17.81
C ASN A 114 1.37 -2.80 18.56
N SER A 115 1.80 -3.81 17.81
CA SER A 115 2.44 -5.01 18.32
C SER A 115 3.98 -4.92 18.36
N GLU A 116 4.54 -3.73 18.25
CA GLU A 116 5.99 -3.51 18.35
C GLU A 116 6.53 -3.91 19.72
N THR A 117 7.81 -4.30 19.77
CA THR A 117 8.46 -4.79 20.98
C THR A 117 8.44 -3.72 22.09
N PRO A 118 7.86 -4.03 23.28
CA PRO A 118 7.86 -3.11 24.42
C PRO A 118 9.27 -2.67 24.83
N GLY A 119 9.41 -1.37 25.10
CA GLY A 119 10.70 -0.77 25.49
C GLY A 119 11.73 -0.64 24.36
N LEU A 120 11.40 -1.11 23.14
CA LEU A 120 12.22 -1.00 21.94
C LEU A 120 11.38 -0.36 20.81
N GLY A 121 10.68 -1.13 19.98
CA GLY A 121 9.89 -0.64 18.85
C GLY A 121 8.78 0.32 19.28
N GLN A 122 8.17 0.13 20.45
CA GLN A 122 7.12 1.04 20.96
C GLN A 122 7.64 2.45 21.32
N LYS A 123 8.94 2.69 21.31
CA LYS A 123 9.50 4.04 21.48
C LYS A 123 9.12 5.02 20.37
N ILE A 124 8.60 4.54 19.25
CA ILE A 124 7.99 5.40 18.22
C ILE A 124 6.82 6.23 18.76
N LYS A 125 6.16 5.78 19.85
CA LYS A 125 5.10 6.53 20.55
C LYS A 125 5.63 7.64 21.43
N ASP A 126 6.92 7.62 21.78
CA ASP A 126 7.50 8.63 22.65
C ASP A 126 7.50 9.99 21.96
N GLU A 127 7.23 11.05 22.71
CA GLU A 127 7.19 12.43 22.23
C GLU A 127 8.49 12.83 21.51
N ALA A 128 9.64 12.30 21.98
CA ALA A 128 10.94 12.55 21.37
C ALA A 128 11.05 12.10 19.90
N PHE A 129 10.23 11.12 19.48
CA PHE A 129 10.16 10.67 18.08
C PHE A 129 8.99 11.31 17.35
N SER A 130 7.78 11.24 17.90
CA SER A 130 6.56 11.73 17.26
C SER A 130 6.56 13.23 17.00
N SER A 131 7.17 14.04 17.87
CA SER A 131 7.27 15.48 17.69
C SER A 131 8.15 15.93 16.51
N GLN A 132 8.99 15.06 15.98
CA GLN A 132 9.83 15.39 14.81
C GLN A 132 9.00 15.66 13.54
N PHE A 133 7.79 15.14 13.46
CA PHE A 133 6.90 15.31 12.31
C PHE A 133 6.15 16.66 12.35
N ALA A 134 5.86 17.18 13.54
CA ALA A 134 5.11 18.41 13.69
C ALA A 134 5.83 19.61 13.04
N GLY A 135 5.07 20.46 12.35
CA GLY A 135 5.57 21.62 11.63
C GLY A 135 6.21 21.33 10.28
N LYS A 136 6.28 20.06 9.84
CA LYS A 136 6.75 19.71 8.50
C LYS A 136 5.63 19.86 7.47
N PRO A 137 5.97 20.26 6.21
CA PRO A 137 4.99 20.36 5.13
C PRO A 137 4.46 18.98 4.72
N ALA A 138 3.29 18.96 4.06
CA ALA A 138 2.73 17.76 3.44
C ALA A 138 3.49 17.35 2.17
N SER A 139 4.74 16.96 2.35
CA SER A 139 5.62 16.41 1.31
C SER A 139 6.31 15.18 1.88
N GLU A 140 6.77 14.29 1.01
CA GLU A 140 7.45 13.08 1.43
C GLU A 140 8.59 13.36 2.42
N LEU A 141 8.64 12.55 3.49
CA LEU A 141 9.63 12.65 4.56
C LEU A 141 10.59 11.45 4.50
N THR A 142 11.89 11.75 4.52
CA THR A 142 12.94 10.73 4.45
C THR A 142 13.53 10.43 5.83
N LEU A 143 13.50 9.16 6.24
CA LEU A 143 14.15 8.70 7.46
C LEU A 143 15.69 8.86 7.34
N GLY A 144 16.30 9.51 8.31
CA GLY A 144 17.74 9.81 8.31
C GLY A 144 18.06 11.22 7.81
N THR A 145 17.16 11.85 7.07
CA THR A 145 17.29 13.24 6.59
C THR A 145 16.29 14.15 7.33
N ASP A 146 15.02 13.87 7.21
CA ASP A 146 13.94 14.66 7.81
C ASP A 146 13.58 14.19 9.21
N ILE A 147 13.58 12.88 9.40
CA ILE A 147 13.24 12.20 10.65
C ILE A 147 14.44 11.39 11.13
N THR A 148 14.89 11.64 12.35
CA THR A 148 15.98 10.88 12.97
C THR A 148 15.47 9.54 13.47
N ALA A 149 16.06 8.44 12.98
CA ALA A 149 15.71 7.10 13.44
C ALA A 149 16.10 6.88 14.92
N ILE A 150 15.28 6.10 15.62
CA ILE A 150 15.62 5.66 16.98
C ILE A 150 16.72 4.58 16.89
N ALA A 151 17.82 4.77 17.61
CA ALA A 151 18.95 3.85 17.63
C ALA A 151 18.50 2.43 18.04
N GLY A 152 18.79 1.44 17.18
CA GLY A 152 18.40 0.05 17.37
C GLY A 152 16.93 -0.28 17.06
N VAL A 153 16.14 0.69 16.53
CA VAL A 153 14.72 0.57 16.21
C VAL A 153 14.44 1.01 14.77
N THR A 154 15.36 0.77 13.86
CA THR A 154 15.30 1.28 12.49
C THR A 154 14.09 0.77 11.73
N ILE A 155 13.69 -0.49 11.91
CA ILE A 155 12.52 -1.09 11.21
C ILE A 155 11.23 -0.37 11.64
N SER A 156 11.00 -0.23 12.95
CA SER A 156 9.81 0.46 13.46
C SER A 156 9.83 1.97 13.13
N SER A 157 11.01 2.62 13.16
CA SER A 157 11.16 4.03 12.76
C SER A 157 10.83 4.23 11.28
N ARG A 158 11.26 3.29 10.42
CA ARG A 158 10.93 3.31 8.99
C ARG A 158 9.44 3.10 8.78
N ALA A 159 8.84 2.07 9.37
CA ALA A 159 7.40 1.83 9.28
C ALA A 159 6.59 3.05 9.72
N ALA A 160 7.01 3.70 10.82
CA ALA A 160 6.39 4.94 11.30
C ALA A 160 6.45 6.08 10.26
N THR A 161 7.62 6.28 9.63
CA THR A 161 7.80 7.32 8.61
C THR A 161 7.02 7.00 7.33
N THR A 162 7.02 5.74 6.88
CA THR A 162 6.24 5.28 5.72
C THR A 162 4.73 5.45 5.95
N ALA A 163 4.22 5.08 7.13
CA ALA A 163 2.80 5.29 7.46
C ALA A 163 2.42 6.78 7.45
N VAL A 164 3.29 7.67 7.93
CA VAL A 164 3.08 9.12 7.81
C VAL A 164 3.07 9.55 6.34
N ASN A 165 3.98 9.06 5.50
CA ASN A 165 4.02 9.40 4.07
C ASN A 165 2.74 8.98 3.32
N TYR A 166 2.15 7.82 3.63
CA TYR A 166 0.84 7.43 3.09
C TYR A 166 -0.26 8.44 3.45
N ALA A 167 -0.23 8.96 4.68
CA ALA A 167 -1.17 10.02 5.07
C ALA A 167 -0.91 11.33 4.32
N LEU A 168 0.35 11.69 4.04
CA LEU A 168 0.70 12.90 3.27
C LEU A 168 0.26 12.78 1.80
N GLU A 169 0.41 11.61 1.20
CA GLU A 169 -0.09 11.29 -0.14
C GLU A 169 -1.62 11.43 -0.20
N ALA A 170 -2.33 10.80 0.73
CA ALA A 170 -3.79 10.94 0.81
C ALA A 170 -4.23 12.40 1.01
N TYR A 171 -3.50 13.18 1.80
CA TYR A 171 -3.76 14.60 1.97
C TYR A 171 -3.62 15.38 0.65
N ALA A 172 -2.58 15.11 -0.13
CA ALA A 172 -2.37 15.74 -1.42
C ALA A 172 -3.56 15.48 -2.36
N ILE A 173 -4.06 14.24 -2.40
CA ILE A 173 -5.22 13.84 -3.21
C ILE A 173 -6.51 14.52 -2.72
N VAL A 174 -6.77 14.57 -1.40
CA VAL A 174 -7.92 15.27 -0.82
C VAL A 174 -7.95 16.75 -1.22
N ASN A 175 -6.78 17.37 -1.40
CA ASN A 175 -6.64 18.77 -1.77
C ASN A 175 -6.47 18.99 -3.30
N GLY A 176 -6.82 18.02 -4.12
CA GLY A 176 -6.90 18.12 -5.57
C GLY A 176 -5.60 17.83 -6.33
N ALA A 177 -4.60 17.25 -5.68
CA ALA A 177 -3.57 16.54 -6.42
C ALA A 177 -4.24 15.41 -7.21
N GLU A 178 -3.83 15.19 -8.44
CA GLU A 178 -4.28 14.02 -9.16
C GLU A 178 -3.88 12.79 -8.31
N GLN A 179 -4.86 11.96 -7.99
CA GLN A 179 -4.58 10.66 -7.41
C GLN A 179 -3.64 10.01 -8.42
N THR A 180 -2.47 9.60 -7.99
CA THR A 180 -1.67 8.64 -8.75
C THR A 180 -2.48 7.33 -8.65
N ALA A 181 -3.56 7.28 -9.43
CA ALA A 181 -4.33 6.06 -9.60
C ALA A 181 -3.29 5.02 -10.04
N GLU A 182 -3.23 3.89 -9.37
CA GLU A 182 -2.57 2.74 -9.96
C GLU A 182 -3.16 2.62 -11.36
N LEU A 183 -2.31 2.81 -12.37
CA LEU A 183 -2.75 2.76 -13.76
C LEU A 183 -3.45 1.40 -13.95
N THR A 184 -4.65 1.43 -14.47
CA THR A 184 -5.32 0.20 -14.85
C THR A 184 -4.46 -0.54 -15.86
N GLU A 185 -4.59 -1.86 -15.93
CA GLU A 185 -3.86 -2.65 -16.92
C GLU A 185 -4.01 -2.07 -18.34
N GLU A 186 -5.21 -1.61 -18.71
CA GLU A 186 -5.49 -0.99 -20.01
C GLU A 186 -4.69 0.31 -20.21
N GLU A 187 -4.59 1.15 -19.19
CA GLU A 187 -3.80 2.40 -19.24
C GLU A 187 -2.31 2.12 -19.32
N VAL A 188 -1.79 1.11 -18.62
CA VAL A 188 -0.39 0.68 -18.73
C VAL A 188 -0.11 0.15 -20.14
N LEU A 189 -0.95 -0.72 -20.69
CA LEU A 189 -0.79 -1.25 -22.04
C LEU A 189 -0.79 -0.13 -23.09
N ALA A 190 -1.66 0.86 -22.96
CA ALA A 190 -1.68 2.03 -23.83
C ALA A 190 -0.45 2.92 -23.67
N ALA A 191 0.07 3.06 -22.45
CA ALA A 191 1.22 3.93 -22.16
C ALA A 191 2.57 3.32 -22.62
N VAL A 192 2.72 2.01 -22.57
CA VAL A 192 3.95 1.36 -23.08
C VAL A 192 4.04 1.38 -24.61
N LEU A 193 2.92 1.45 -25.33
CA LEU A 193 2.87 1.55 -26.79
C LEU A 193 1.85 2.64 -27.23
N PRO A 194 2.16 3.94 -27.06
CA PRO A 194 1.19 5.04 -27.25
C PRO A 194 0.57 5.11 -28.65
N ASP A 195 1.30 4.74 -29.67
CA ASP A 195 0.85 4.79 -31.07
C ASP A 195 0.36 3.43 -31.58
N GLY A 196 0.14 2.45 -30.68
CA GLY A 196 -0.19 1.06 -31.01
C GLY A 196 -1.56 0.88 -31.67
N GLY A 197 -2.54 1.74 -31.33
CA GLY A 197 -3.93 1.54 -31.71
C GLY A 197 -4.59 0.43 -30.90
N ALA A 198 -5.53 -0.29 -31.49
CA ALA A 198 -6.18 -1.40 -30.81
C ALA A 198 -5.22 -2.58 -30.61
N LEU A 199 -5.26 -3.19 -29.42
CA LEU A 199 -4.45 -4.33 -29.03
C LEU A 199 -5.26 -5.62 -29.17
N THR A 200 -4.71 -6.61 -29.86
CA THR A 200 -5.33 -7.92 -30.03
C THR A 200 -4.51 -8.97 -29.30
N PRO A 201 -5.10 -9.74 -28.35
CA PRO A 201 -4.37 -10.78 -27.64
C PRO A 201 -3.81 -11.84 -28.59
N VAL A 202 -2.56 -12.26 -28.39
CA VAL A 202 -1.92 -13.34 -29.12
C VAL A 202 -1.39 -14.40 -28.15
N GLU A 203 -1.49 -15.67 -28.55
CA GLU A 203 -0.94 -16.77 -27.75
C GLU A 203 0.58 -16.90 -28.01
N THR A 204 1.33 -17.13 -26.95
CA THR A 204 2.77 -17.36 -27.01
C THR A 204 3.19 -18.41 -25.97
N ASP A 205 4.12 -19.27 -26.34
CA ASP A 205 4.71 -20.29 -25.45
C ASP A 205 6.05 -19.81 -24.84
N ALA A 206 6.39 -18.53 -24.99
CA ALA A 206 7.64 -18.00 -24.47
C ALA A 206 7.68 -18.03 -22.94
N ALA A 207 8.80 -18.47 -22.39
CA ALA A 207 8.96 -18.67 -20.97
C ALA A 207 8.78 -17.36 -20.17
N GLY A 208 7.91 -17.37 -19.17
CA GLY A 208 7.64 -16.22 -18.31
C GLY A 208 6.69 -15.20 -18.90
N VAL A 209 6.24 -15.33 -20.14
CA VAL A 209 5.21 -14.46 -20.71
C VAL A 209 3.86 -14.83 -20.14
N THR A 210 3.17 -13.84 -19.58
CA THR A 210 1.83 -13.98 -18.99
C THR A 210 0.73 -13.44 -19.90
N ALA A 211 1.07 -12.45 -20.74
CA ALA A 211 0.18 -11.93 -21.79
C ALA A 211 1.00 -11.31 -22.92
N ALA A 212 0.48 -11.39 -24.15
CA ALA A 212 1.04 -10.71 -25.31
C ALA A 212 -0.09 -10.16 -26.19
N TYR A 213 0.15 -9.00 -26.79
CA TYR A 213 -0.83 -8.29 -27.62
C TYR A 213 -0.13 -7.78 -28.89
N GLU A 214 -0.75 -8.02 -30.03
CA GLU A 214 -0.37 -7.40 -31.30
C GLU A 214 -1.15 -6.09 -31.50
N ALA A 215 -0.47 -5.04 -31.88
CA ALA A 215 -1.03 -3.72 -32.10
C ALA A 215 -1.35 -3.47 -33.58
N GLU A 216 -2.32 -2.61 -33.87
CA GLU A 216 -2.70 -2.26 -35.26
C GLU A 216 -1.55 -1.69 -36.07
N ASN A 217 -0.59 -1.02 -35.45
CA ASN A 217 0.60 -0.46 -36.10
C ASN A 217 1.70 -1.51 -36.39
N GLY A 218 1.46 -2.79 -36.05
CA GLY A 218 2.42 -3.89 -36.19
C GLY A 218 3.43 -3.97 -35.05
N GLY A 219 3.27 -3.19 -34.00
CA GLY A 219 4.01 -3.31 -32.74
C GLY A 219 3.43 -4.40 -31.83
N MET A 220 4.07 -4.63 -30.69
CA MET A 220 3.63 -5.61 -29.69
C MET A 220 3.73 -5.04 -28.28
N VAL A 221 2.84 -5.52 -27.41
CA VAL A 221 2.97 -5.35 -25.97
C VAL A 221 3.10 -6.74 -25.33
N ILE A 222 4.13 -6.93 -24.50
CA ILE A 222 4.45 -8.21 -23.87
C ILE A 222 4.54 -8.02 -22.36
N GLN A 223 3.73 -8.78 -21.64
CA GLN A 223 3.76 -8.85 -20.19
C GLN A 223 4.48 -10.11 -19.76
N VAL A 224 5.42 -9.96 -18.84
CA VAL A 224 6.23 -11.06 -18.32
C VAL A 224 6.21 -11.07 -16.79
N GLU A 225 6.30 -12.26 -16.21
CA GLU A 225 6.54 -12.47 -14.80
C GLU A 225 7.90 -13.11 -14.59
N GLY A 226 8.78 -12.42 -13.89
CA GLY A 226 10.08 -12.90 -13.47
C GLY A 226 10.11 -13.24 -11.99
N VAL A 227 11.24 -13.76 -11.53
CA VAL A 227 11.47 -14.11 -10.12
C VAL A 227 12.28 -12.99 -9.46
N GLY A 228 11.68 -12.31 -8.49
CA GLY A 228 12.31 -11.28 -7.68
C GLY A 228 13.01 -11.81 -6.44
N TYR A 229 13.35 -10.91 -5.54
CA TYR A 229 14.05 -11.26 -4.31
C TYR A 229 13.17 -12.13 -3.39
N HIS A 230 13.75 -13.15 -2.77
CA HIS A 230 13.05 -14.20 -1.99
C HIS A 230 12.01 -15.00 -2.80
N ASP A 231 12.26 -15.28 -4.07
CA ASP A 231 11.38 -16.05 -4.95
C ASP A 231 9.96 -15.44 -5.12
N LYS A 232 9.84 -14.13 -4.95
CA LYS A 232 8.58 -13.42 -5.14
C LYS A 232 8.45 -12.94 -6.58
N PRO A 233 7.23 -12.93 -7.18
CA PRO A 233 7.05 -12.48 -8.54
C PRO A 233 7.36 -10.99 -8.73
N MET A 234 7.98 -10.67 -9.86
CA MET A 234 8.13 -9.32 -10.41
C MET A 234 7.49 -9.27 -11.78
N ILE A 235 6.81 -8.19 -12.11
CA ILE A 235 6.13 -8.03 -13.39
C ILE A 235 6.80 -6.92 -14.18
N ALA A 236 6.99 -7.16 -15.49
CA ALA A 236 7.34 -6.11 -16.43
C ALA A 236 6.41 -6.17 -17.66
N ILE A 237 6.07 -5.01 -18.19
CA ILE A 237 5.29 -4.84 -19.43
C ILE A 237 6.12 -3.99 -20.37
N GLY A 238 6.51 -4.57 -21.50
CA GLY A 238 7.28 -3.90 -22.55
C GLY A 238 6.44 -3.64 -23.78
N GLY A 239 6.48 -2.40 -24.28
CA GLY A 239 5.96 -2.03 -25.60
C GLY A 239 7.07 -1.97 -26.63
N PHE A 240 6.82 -2.50 -27.81
CA PHE A 240 7.76 -2.59 -28.93
C PHE A 240 7.09 -2.10 -30.20
N ASP A 241 7.78 -1.27 -30.98
CA ASP A 241 7.30 -0.93 -32.32
C ASP A 241 7.55 -2.08 -33.33
N ALA A 242 7.06 -1.94 -34.55
CA ALA A 242 7.23 -2.94 -35.63
C ALA A 242 8.70 -3.21 -36.04
N GLN A 243 9.64 -2.44 -35.55
CA GLN A 243 11.09 -2.60 -35.76
C GLN A 243 11.79 -3.19 -34.53
N GLY A 244 11.06 -3.47 -33.44
CA GLY A 244 11.60 -4.00 -32.21
C GLY A 244 12.26 -2.95 -31.30
N VAL A 245 12.01 -1.67 -31.56
CA VAL A 245 12.45 -0.59 -30.66
C VAL A 245 11.51 -0.53 -29.47
N ILE A 246 12.05 -0.47 -28.27
CA ILE A 246 11.30 -0.33 -27.03
C ILE A 246 10.65 1.06 -27.01
N THR A 247 9.32 1.10 -26.94
CA THR A 247 8.53 2.33 -26.89
C THR A 247 8.15 2.75 -25.46
N GLY A 248 8.09 1.77 -24.55
CA GLY A 248 7.82 1.99 -23.15
C GLY A 248 8.07 0.72 -22.33
N VAL A 249 8.42 0.88 -21.07
CA VAL A 249 8.56 -0.24 -20.12
C VAL A 249 7.90 0.18 -18.83
N TRP A 250 6.97 -0.63 -18.36
CA TRP A 250 6.41 -0.51 -17.03
C TRP A 250 6.81 -1.70 -16.18
N THR A 251 7.13 -1.47 -14.92
CA THR A 251 7.58 -2.52 -14.00
C THR A 251 6.79 -2.46 -12.70
N ASN A 252 6.68 -3.61 -12.02
CA ASN A 252 6.04 -3.73 -10.73
C ASN A 252 6.90 -4.52 -9.76
N GLY A 253 7.50 -3.80 -8.82
CA GLY A 253 8.29 -4.34 -7.71
C GLY A 253 7.48 -4.60 -6.43
N MET A 254 6.16 -4.79 -6.51
CA MET A 254 5.22 -4.87 -5.36
C MET A 254 5.67 -5.78 -4.22
N ASN A 255 6.43 -6.81 -4.52
CA ASN A 255 6.88 -7.77 -3.51
C ASN A 255 8.23 -7.40 -2.87
N GLU A 256 8.82 -6.29 -3.25
CA GLU A 256 10.02 -5.74 -2.63
C GLU A 256 9.67 -4.89 -1.40
N GLY A 257 10.66 -4.69 -0.52
CA GLY A 257 10.49 -3.75 0.60
C GLY A 257 10.76 -2.31 0.18
N GLU A 258 10.09 -1.36 0.81
CA GLU A 258 10.36 0.06 0.62
C GLU A 258 11.80 0.43 1.07
N PRO A 259 12.51 1.32 0.36
CA PRO A 259 12.09 2.13 -0.79
C PRO A 259 12.33 1.44 -2.16
N VAL A 260 12.75 0.18 -2.18
CA VAL A 260 13.09 -0.55 -3.41
C VAL A 260 11.84 -0.79 -4.28
N ARG A 261 10.71 -1.07 -3.63
CA ARG A 261 9.42 -1.26 -4.30
C ARG A 261 9.06 -0.03 -5.14
N GLU A 262 9.09 1.16 -4.53
CA GLU A 262 8.79 2.42 -5.20
C GLU A 262 9.70 2.64 -6.41
N ALA A 263 11.01 2.47 -6.24
CA ALA A 263 11.99 2.66 -7.30
C ALA A 263 11.92 1.60 -8.43
N LEU A 264 11.27 0.46 -8.19
CA LEU A 264 11.08 -0.61 -9.17
C LEU A 264 9.63 -0.70 -9.68
N THR A 265 8.76 0.25 -9.35
CA THR A 265 7.36 0.27 -9.79
C THR A 265 7.11 1.51 -10.65
N GLY A 266 6.43 1.32 -11.79
CA GLY A 266 6.11 2.39 -12.73
C GLY A 266 7.00 2.39 -13.97
N PHE A 267 7.11 3.54 -14.62
CA PHE A 267 7.84 3.71 -15.87
C PHE A 267 9.31 4.12 -15.69
N ASP A 268 9.67 4.67 -14.54
CA ASP A 268 10.99 5.32 -14.34
C ASP A 268 12.15 4.33 -14.42
N PHE A 269 11.98 3.13 -13.86
CA PHE A 269 13.04 2.12 -13.90
C PHE A 269 13.39 1.69 -15.31
N GLY A 270 12.40 1.52 -16.18
CA GLY A 270 12.59 1.12 -17.58
C GLY A 270 12.87 2.27 -18.55
N ALA A 271 12.78 3.51 -18.10
CA ALA A 271 12.86 4.69 -18.99
C ALA A 271 14.14 4.76 -19.82
N GLY A 272 15.26 4.30 -19.28
CA GLY A 272 16.55 4.26 -19.98
C GLY A 272 16.62 3.31 -21.19
N ALA A 273 15.65 2.38 -21.33
CA ALA A 273 15.58 1.48 -22.48
C ALA A 273 14.74 2.04 -23.63
N VAL A 274 13.93 3.07 -23.41
CA VAL A 274 13.04 3.63 -24.43
C VAL A 274 13.83 4.23 -25.59
N GLY A 275 13.44 3.88 -26.81
CA GLY A 275 14.16 4.27 -28.03
C GLY A 275 15.35 3.37 -28.37
N SER A 276 15.58 2.29 -27.62
CA SER A 276 16.64 1.31 -27.83
C SER A 276 16.07 -0.07 -28.19
N THR A 277 16.94 -0.97 -28.63
CA THR A 277 16.65 -2.40 -28.84
C THR A 277 17.32 -3.28 -27.79
N ASP A 278 17.86 -2.68 -26.74
CA ASP A 278 18.53 -3.36 -25.62
C ASP A 278 18.31 -2.61 -24.29
N LEU A 279 18.81 -3.17 -23.18
CA LEU A 279 18.68 -2.62 -21.83
C LEU A 279 19.95 -1.91 -21.32
N SER A 280 20.86 -1.54 -22.21
CA SER A 280 22.15 -0.94 -21.82
C SER A 280 22.00 0.43 -21.14
N GLY A 281 20.89 1.14 -21.41
CA GLY A 281 20.56 2.42 -20.80
C GLY A 281 19.82 2.34 -19.46
N VAL A 282 19.44 1.13 -18.98
CA VAL A 282 18.71 0.97 -17.72
C VAL A 282 19.68 0.95 -16.55
N ASP A 283 19.60 1.94 -15.68
CA ASP A 283 20.39 2.02 -14.46
C ASP A 283 19.83 1.11 -13.34
N GLY A 284 20.65 0.76 -12.38
CA GLY A 284 20.22 0.05 -11.17
C GLY A 284 19.85 1.02 -10.05
N VAL A 285 18.96 0.59 -9.17
CA VAL A 285 18.58 1.33 -7.96
C VAL A 285 19.70 1.27 -6.93
N ALA A 286 20.14 2.41 -6.43
CA ALA A 286 21.20 2.50 -5.44
C ALA A 286 20.83 1.73 -4.16
N GLY A 287 21.69 0.81 -3.73
CA GLY A 287 21.43 -0.04 -2.55
C GLY A 287 20.52 -1.24 -2.79
N ALA A 288 19.99 -1.42 -4.01
CA ALA A 288 19.10 -2.52 -4.39
C ALA A 288 19.60 -3.27 -5.65
N THR A 289 20.92 -3.48 -5.77
CA THR A 289 21.52 -4.08 -6.96
C THR A 289 20.90 -5.44 -7.32
N GLY A 290 20.65 -6.31 -6.33
CA GLY A 290 20.07 -7.63 -6.56
C GLY A 290 18.67 -7.56 -7.18
N SER A 291 17.78 -6.75 -6.61
CA SER A 291 16.42 -6.58 -7.12
C SER A 291 16.41 -5.87 -8.48
N SER A 292 17.31 -4.89 -8.69
CA SER A 292 17.46 -4.23 -9.99
C SER A 292 17.92 -5.19 -11.09
N ASP A 293 18.85 -6.08 -10.78
CA ASP A 293 19.36 -7.07 -11.75
C ASP A 293 18.27 -8.10 -12.10
N LEU A 294 17.45 -8.52 -11.12
CA LEU A 294 16.30 -9.41 -11.33
C LEU A 294 15.22 -8.73 -12.18
N MET A 295 14.93 -7.45 -11.92
CA MET A 295 13.99 -6.68 -12.75
C MET A 295 14.49 -6.50 -14.18
N LYS A 296 15.78 -6.21 -14.39
CA LYS A 296 16.39 -6.17 -15.73
C LYS A 296 16.26 -7.51 -16.47
N GLN A 297 16.47 -8.63 -15.76
CA GLN A 297 16.26 -9.96 -16.33
C GLN A 297 14.78 -10.16 -16.71
N THR A 298 13.85 -9.70 -15.89
CA THR A 298 12.42 -9.76 -16.20
C THR A 298 12.09 -8.94 -17.45
N ILE A 299 12.60 -7.71 -17.58
CA ILE A 299 12.41 -6.90 -18.80
C ILE A 299 13.07 -7.60 -20.02
N GLN A 300 14.24 -8.22 -19.84
CA GLN A 300 14.91 -8.94 -20.91
C GLN A 300 14.06 -10.10 -21.47
N MET A 301 13.28 -10.79 -20.60
CA MET A 301 12.35 -11.83 -21.05
C MET A 301 11.29 -11.29 -22.03
N ALA A 302 10.79 -10.06 -21.81
CA ALA A 302 9.86 -9.43 -22.75
C ALA A 302 10.54 -9.13 -24.10
N LEU A 303 11.78 -8.66 -24.08
CA LEU A 303 12.57 -8.39 -25.27
C LEU A 303 12.90 -9.68 -26.05
N ASP A 304 13.27 -10.75 -25.34
CA ASP A 304 13.57 -12.06 -25.94
C ASP A 304 12.31 -12.71 -26.56
N ALA A 305 11.14 -12.46 -25.97
CA ALA A 305 9.87 -12.96 -26.48
C ALA A 305 9.38 -12.21 -27.73
N TYR A 306 9.83 -10.96 -27.94
CA TYR A 306 9.55 -10.18 -29.15
C TYR A 306 10.37 -10.68 -30.36
N GLN A 307 11.63 -11.14 -30.16
CA GLN A 307 12.56 -11.57 -31.20
C GLN A 307 12.22 -12.95 -31.74
#